data_9aefc770407ce68e80a4a54f1e96129d
#
_entry.id   9aefc770407ce68e80a4a54f1e96129d
#
_cell.length_a   1.000
_cell.length_b   1.000
_cell.length_c   1.000
_cell.angle_alpha   90.00
_cell.angle_beta   90.00
_cell.angle_gamma   90.00
#
_symmetry.space_group_name_H-M   'P 1'
#
loop_
_entity.id
_entity.type
_entity.pdbx_description
1 polymer ?
#
loop_
_entity_poly.entity_id
_entity_poly.type
_entity_poly.pdbx_seq_one_letter_code
_entity_poly.pdbx_strand_id
1 'polypeptide(L)'
;IVDSRIADWKIGIVDTVADNASCGVFVLGAERLDPRGLDLPSLHVAVSKNGAPLSEGHGHAVQGDPAQAVAWLANTLGSHGVTLDAGDVILSGSLVPLAPAIRGDRFEMVLSDAGRPIGRCIANFV
;
A
#
# COMPACT_ATOMS: atom_id res chain seq x y z
N ILE A 1 1.55 0.20 6.84
CA ILE A 1 0.98 0.68 8.12
C ILE A 1 1.39 2.12 8.26
N VAL A 2 0.40 3.00 8.35
CA VAL A 2 0.60 4.45 8.46
C VAL A 2 0.69 4.82 9.94
N ASP A 3 1.73 5.60 10.29
CA ASP A 3 1.94 6.10 11.64
C ASP A 3 2.73 7.41 11.55
N SER A 4 2.05 8.53 11.73
CA SER A 4 2.66 9.86 11.60
C SER A 4 3.59 10.15 12.77
N ARG A 5 4.77 10.77 12.47
CA ARG A 5 5.69 11.30 13.51
C ARG A 5 5.17 12.59 14.12
N ILE A 6 4.08 13.14 13.58
CA ILE A 6 3.45 14.36 14.09
C ILE A 6 2.33 13.99 15.05
N ALA A 7 2.39 14.55 16.26
CA ALA A 7 1.43 14.29 17.32
C ALA A 7 0.00 14.63 16.90
N ASP A 8 -0.94 13.79 17.33
CA ASP A 8 -2.40 13.96 17.14
C ASP A 8 -2.84 14.02 15.67
N TRP A 9 -1.99 13.56 14.74
CA TRP A 9 -2.29 13.58 13.31
C TRP A 9 -2.66 14.98 12.76
N LYS A 10 -2.12 16.03 13.37
CA LYS A 10 -2.32 17.42 12.90
C LYS A 10 -1.41 17.73 11.71
N ILE A 11 -1.60 16.98 10.64
CA ILE A 11 -0.73 17.00 9.45
C ILE A 11 -1.42 17.66 8.26
N GLY A 12 -0.61 18.43 7.50
CA GLY A 12 -0.96 18.90 6.17
C GLY A 12 -0.21 18.13 5.08
N ILE A 13 -0.41 18.50 3.83
CA ILE A 13 0.23 17.82 2.70
C ILE A 13 1.76 17.93 2.75
N VAL A 14 2.29 19.07 3.17
CA VAL A 14 3.75 19.29 3.29
C VAL A 14 4.36 18.37 4.34
N ASP A 15 3.69 18.24 5.48
CA ASP A 15 4.12 17.35 6.56
C ASP A 15 4.10 15.88 6.08
N THR A 16 3.02 15.49 5.41
CA THR A 16 2.87 14.12 4.87
C THR A 16 3.97 13.78 3.87
N VAL A 17 4.32 14.71 2.97
CA VAL A 17 5.41 14.52 2.00
C VAL A 17 6.75 14.42 2.71
N ALA A 18 7.03 15.31 3.67
CA ALA A 18 8.27 15.30 4.44
C ALA A 18 8.42 14.06 5.32
N ASP A 19 7.30 13.48 5.77
CA ASP A 19 7.22 12.30 6.63
C ASP A 19 7.07 10.98 5.82
N ASN A 20 7.50 10.96 4.56
CA ASN A 20 7.44 9.80 3.68
C ASN A 20 6.02 9.16 3.63
N ALA A 21 5.00 10.00 3.39
CA ALA A 21 3.58 9.62 3.43
C ALA A 21 3.15 9.00 4.78
N SER A 22 3.79 9.41 5.86
CA SER A 22 3.58 8.89 7.22
C SER A 22 3.75 7.37 7.31
N CYS A 23 4.63 6.78 6.49
CA CYS A 23 4.91 5.35 6.53
C CYS A 23 5.65 5.00 7.82
N GLY A 24 4.98 4.29 8.72
CA GLY A 24 5.57 3.77 9.95
C GLY A 24 6.35 2.49 9.69
N VAL A 25 5.67 1.47 9.21
CA VAL A 25 6.25 0.18 8.80
C VAL A 25 5.49 -0.40 7.62
N PHE A 26 6.09 -1.35 6.92
CA PHE A 26 5.41 -2.14 5.88
C PHE A 26 5.59 -3.63 6.13
N VAL A 27 4.66 -4.42 5.60
CA VAL A 27 4.67 -5.87 5.68
C VAL A 27 4.63 -6.42 4.27
N LEU A 28 5.55 -7.30 3.92
CA LEU A 28 5.58 -7.98 2.63
C LEU A 28 4.95 -9.36 2.75
N GLY A 29 4.10 -9.71 1.80
CA GLY A 29 3.67 -11.09 1.57
C GLY A 29 4.84 -11.99 1.17
N ALA A 30 4.63 -13.29 1.21
CA ALA A 30 5.65 -14.26 0.79
C ALA A 30 5.76 -14.36 -0.74
N GLU A 31 4.67 -14.11 -1.42
CA GLU A 31 4.58 -14.22 -2.87
C GLU A 31 5.36 -13.10 -3.56
N ARG A 32 6.02 -13.47 -4.66
CA ARG A 32 6.70 -12.56 -5.57
C ARG A 32 6.16 -12.82 -6.96
N LEU A 33 5.48 -11.83 -7.51
CA LEU A 33 4.83 -11.92 -8.82
C LEU A 33 5.50 -10.96 -9.79
N ASP A 34 5.64 -11.40 -11.04
CA ASP A 34 6.01 -10.51 -12.13
C ASP A 34 4.76 -9.69 -12.50
N PRO A 35 4.79 -8.36 -12.41
CA PRO A 35 3.63 -7.53 -12.75
C PRO A 35 3.33 -7.51 -14.25
N ARG A 36 4.29 -7.92 -15.09
CA ARG A 36 4.09 -8.00 -16.53
C ARG A 36 3.07 -9.07 -16.87
N GLY A 37 1.98 -8.68 -17.50
CA GLY A 37 0.88 -9.59 -17.82
C GLY A 37 -0.24 -9.62 -16.78
N LEU A 38 -0.13 -8.85 -15.69
CA LEU A 38 -1.23 -8.59 -14.78
C LEU A 38 -1.95 -7.29 -15.18
N ASP A 39 -3.26 -7.30 -15.13
CA ASP A 39 -4.07 -6.06 -15.21
C ASP A 39 -4.11 -5.41 -13.83
N LEU A 40 -3.05 -4.63 -13.51
CA LEU A 40 -2.88 -4.02 -12.19
C LEU A 40 -4.08 -3.18 -11.75
N PRO A 41 -4.73 -2.36 -12.61
CA PRO A 41 -5.95 -1.64 -12.27
C PRO A 41 -7.11 -2.53 -11.78
N SER A 42 -7.25 -3.72 -12.37
CA SER A 42 -8.36 -4.64 -12.08
C SER A 42 -8.10 -5.58 -10.91
N LEU A 43 -6.87 -5.65 -10.40
CA LEU A 43 -6.56 -6.46 -9.22
C LEU A 43 -7.46 -6.06 -8.05
N HIS A 44 -8.05 -7.08 -7.42
CA HIS A 44 -8.94 -6.90 -6.28
C HIS A 44 -8.20 -7.20 -4.97
N VAL A 45 -8.41 -6.37 -3.97
CA VAL A 45 -7.93 -6.60 -2.60
C VAL A 45 -9.12 -6.69 -1.65
N ALA A 46 -9.12 -7.72 -0.81
CA ALA A 46 -10.03 -7.85 0.32
C ALA A 46 -9.23 -7.80 1.62
N VAL A 47 -9.70 -7.00 2.56
CA VAL A 47 -9.08 -6.83 3.88
C VAL A 47 -10.06 -7.32 4.95
N SER A 48 -9.57 -8.13 5.87
CA SER A 48 -10.29 -8.52 7.07
C SER A 48 -9.55 -8.06 8.33
N LYS A 49 -10.30 -7.79 9.39
CA LYS A 49 -9.80 -7.48 10.73
C LYS A 49 -10.36 -8.49 11.72
N ASN A 50 -9.50 -9.18 12.44
CA ASN A 50 -9.89 -10.18 13.45
C ASN A 50 -10.83 -11.27 12.90
N GLY A 51 -10.63 -11.64 11.62
CA GLY A 51 -11.44 -12.64 10.92
C GLY A 51 -12.75 -12.12 10.34
N ALA A 52 -13.14 -10.88 10.60
CA ALA A 52 -14.33 -10.26 9.99
C ALA A 52 -13.95 -9.43 8.76
N PRO A 53 -14.76 -9.44 7.68
CA PRO A 53 -14.55 -8.55 6.54
C PRO A 53 -14.53 -7.08 6.99
N LEU A 54 -13.58 -6.30 6.47
CA LEU A 54 -13.42 -4.89 6.82
C LEU A 54 -13.65 -3.97 5.61
N SER A 55 -12.93 -4.22 4.53
CA SER A 55 -13.00 -3.38 3.34
C SER A 55 -12.47 -4.16 2.12
N GLU A 56 -12.80 -3.66 0.94
CA GLU A 56 -12.29 -4.17 -0.32
C GLU A 56 -12.05 -3.01 -1.29
N GLY A 57 -11.22 -3.25 -2.30
CA GLY A 57 -10.90 -2.25 -3.32
C GLY A 57 -10.19 -2.86 -4.52
N HIS A 58 -9.86 -2.00 -5.47
CA HIS A 58 -9.19 -2.40 -6.70
C HIS A 58 -7.96 -1.54 -6.96
N GLY A 59 -7.06 -2.05 -7.80
CA GLY A 59 -5.82 -1.36 -8.15
C GLY A 59 -6.05 0.03 -8.74
N HIS A 60 -7.12 0.23 -9.51
CA HIS A 60 -7.45 1.53 -10.11
C HIS A 60 -7.71 2.66 -9.08
N ALA A 61 -7.92 2.34 -7.81
CA ALA A 61 -8.01 3.33 -6.74
C ALA A 61 -6.70 4.16 -6.60
N VAL A 62 -5.57 3.60 -7.05
CA VAL A 62 -4.28 4.28 -7.05
C VAL A 62 -4.06 4.96 -8.40
N GLN A 63 -4.46 6.22 -8.51
CA GLN A 63 -4.28 7.07 -9.71
C GLN A 63 -4.76 6.41 -11.03
N GLY A 64 -5.76 5.52 -10.97
CA GLY A 64 -6.23 4.75 -12.11
C GLY A 64 -5.39 3.51 -12.42
N ASP A 65 -4.10 3.51 -12.11
CA ASP A 65 -3.18 2.38 -12.29
C ASP A 65 -2.00 2.51 -11.33
N PRO A 66 -1.71 1.49 -10.49
CA PRO A 66 -0.55 1.49 -9.60
C PRO A 66 0.79 1.73 -10.32
N ALA A 67 0.94 1.26 -11.55
CA ALA A 67 2.15 1.47 -12.34
C ALA A 67 2.33 2.96 -12.72
N GLN A 68 1.24 3.69 -12.97
CA GLN A 68 1.30 5.12 -13.23
C GLN A 68 1.76 5.91 -11.99
N ALA A 69 1.34 5.50 -10.80
CA ALA A 69 1.80 6.12 -9.56
C ALA A 69 3.31 5.94 -9.37
N VAL A 70 3.85 4.76 -9.66
CA VAL A 70 5.30 4.49 -9.61
C VAL A 70 6.05 5.30 -10.66
N ALA A 71 5.54 5.36 -11.89
CA ALA A 71 6.15 6.15 -12.96
C ALA A 71 6.16 7.65 -12.61
N TRP A 72 5.06 8.17 -12.05
CA TRP A 72 5.00 9.54 -11.57
C TRP A 72 6.04 9.81 -10.48
N LEU A 73 6.16 8.91 -9.50
CA LEU A 73 7.15 9.03 -8.42
C LEU A 73 8.57 9.05 -9.00
N ALA A 74 8.90 8.11 -9.89
CA ALA A 74 10.23 8.03 -10.51
C ALA A 74 10.59 9.32 -11.26
N ASN A 75 9.65 9.86 -12.04
CA ASN A 75 9.85 11.11 -12.78
C ASN A 75 10.02 12.30 -11.84
N THR A 76 9.23 12.37 -10.78
CA THR A 76 9.30 13.45 -9.80
C THR A 76 10.63 13.42 -9.04
N LEU A 77 11.03 12.27 -8.52
CA LEU A 77 12.31 12.11 -7.84
C LEU A 77 13.50 12.35 -8.78
N GLY A 78 13.41 11.87 -10.02
CA GLY A 78 14.43 12.08 -11.06
C GLY A 78 14.69 13.54 -11.34
N SER A 79 13.68 14.42 -11.30
CA SER A 79 13.85 15.87 -11.44
C SER A 79 14.69 16.50 -10.32
N HIS A 80 14.80 15.80 -9.18
CA HIS A 80 15.63 16.18 -8.04
C HIS A 80 16.94 15.38 -7.93
N GLY A 81 17.27 14.60 -8.98
CA GLY A 81 18.49 13.80 -9.03
C GLY A 81 18.45 12.53 -8.15
N VAL A 82 17.25 12.09 -7.73
CA VAL A 82 17.05 10.87 -6.97
C VAL A 82 16.50 9.77 -7.89
N THR A 83 17.13 8.61 -7.87
CA THR A 83 16.72 7.43 -8.66
C THR A 83 16.04 6.39 -7.77
N LEU A 84 15.20 5.57 -8.39
CA LEU A 84 14.70 4.35 -7.77
C LEU A 84 15.63 3.20 -8.17
N ASP A 85 16.18 2.51 -7.20
CA ASP A 85 17.18 1.48 -7.43
C ASP A 85 16.61 0.06 -7.30
N ALA A 86 17.33 -0.90 -7.86
CA ALA A 86 16.95 -2.31 -7.74
C ALA A 86 16.97 -2.76 -6.27
N GLY A 87 15.85 -3.24 -5.78
CA GLY A 87 15.67 -3.62 -4.37
C GLY A 87 14.84 -2.63 -3.55
N ASP A 88 14.58 -1.45 -4.09
CA ASP A 88 13.68 -0.49 -3.43
C ASP A 88 12.27 -1.05 -3.31
N VAL A 89 11.64 -0.78 -2.17
CA VAL A 89 10.24 -1.10 -1.94
C VAL A 89 9.40 0.15 -2.11
N ILE A 90 8.49 0.12 -3.09
CA ILE A 90 7.62 1.25 -3.39
C ILE A 90 6.20 0.88 -3.01
N LEU A 91 5.59 1.72 -2.16
CA LEU A 91 4.18 1.63 -1.81
C LEU A 91 3.42 2.59 -2.72
N SER A 92 2.75 2.05 -3.73
CA SER A 92 2.10 2.83 -4.79
C SER A 92 0.90 3.66 -4.33
N GLY A 93 0.33 3.34 -3.18
CA GLY A 93 -0.84 3.99 -2.59
C GLY A 93 -1.79 2.99 -1.95
N SER A 94 -2.85 3.49 -1.32
CA SER A 94 -3.83 2.64 -0.65
C SER A 94 -4.97 2.25 -1.60
N LEU A 95 -5.29 0.96 -1.67
CA LEU A 95 -6.42 0.43 -2.42
C LEU A 95 -7.71 0.47 -1.61
N VAL A 96 -7.61 0.64 -0.30
CA VAL A 96 -8.74 0.64 0.64
C VAL A 96 -8.61 1.80 1.63
N PRO A 97 -9.73 2.24 2.28
CA PRO A 97 -9.66 3.24 3.33
C PRO A 97 -8.79 2.80 4.52
N LEU A 98 -8.21 3.78 5.21
CA LEU A 98 -7.49 3.54 6.46
C LEU A 98 -8.45 3.07 7.55
N ALA A 99 -7.98 2.13 8.38
CA ALA A 99 -8.69 1.66 9.55
C ALA A 99 -7.76 1.69 10.78
N PRO A 100 -8.28 2.05 11.96
CA PRO A 100 -7.47 2.08 13.17
C PRO A 100 -7.07 0.67 13.59
N ALA A 101 -5.81 0.54 14.04
CA ALA A 101 -5.26 -0.67 14.60
C ALA A 101 -4.90 -0.45 16.08
N ILE A 102 -5.18 -1.42 16.94
CA ILE A 102 -4.79 -1.43 18.33
C ILE A 102 -4.08 -2.74 18.66
N ARG A 103 -3.43 -2.79 19.79
CA ARG A 103 -2.80 -4.01 20.31
C ARG A 103 -3.81 -5.17 20.35
N GLY A 104 -3.41 -6.33 19.84
CA GLY A 104 -4.25 -7.53 19.73
C GLY A 104 -4.95 -7.68 18.39
N ASP A 105 -4.99 -6.64 17.57
CA ASP A 105 -5.62 -6.73 16.25
C ASP A 105 -4.78 -7.59 15.28
N ARG A 106 -5.48 -8.31 14.43
CA ARG A 106 -4.93 -9.05 13.29
C ARG A 106 -5.60 -8.60 12.02
N PHE A 107 -4.81 -8.07 11.11
CA PHE A 107 -5.26 -7.73 9.76
C PHE A 107 -4.76 -8.77 8.78
N GLU A 108 -5.61 -9.13 7.83
CA GLU A 108 -5.27 -9.98 6.72
C GLU A 108 -5.73 -9.34 5.42
N MET A 109 -4.85 -9.30 4.44
CA MET A 109 -5.11 -8.79 3.11
C MET A 109 -4.89 -9.91 2.10
N VAL A 110 -5.84 -10.11 1.21
CA VAL A 110 -5.78 -11.06 0.09
C VAL A 110 -5.89 -10.28 -1.20
N LEU A 111 -4.88 -10.45 -2.08
CA LEU A 111 -4.88 -9.90 -3.42
C LEU A 111 -5.34 -10.98 -4.39
N SER A 112 -6.24 -10.63 -5.29
CA SER A 112 -6.82 -11.55 -6.27
C SER A 112 -6.78 -10.98 -7.68
N ASP A 113 -6.57 -11.86 -8.66
CA ASP A 113 -6.70 -11.60 -10.08
C ASP A 113 -7.86 -12.44 -10.63
N ALA A 114 -8.84 -11.79 -11.26
CA ALA A 114 -10.08 -12.43 -11.78
C ALA A 114 -10.73 -13.40 -10.77
N GLY A 115 -10.76 -13.02 -9.48
CA GLY A 115 -11.33 -13.82 -8.40
C GLY A 115 -10.42 -14.92 -7.85
N ARG A 116 -9.24 -15.14 -8.43
CA ARG A 116 -8.25 -16.11 -7.95
C ARG A 116 -7.25 -15.41 -7.01
N PRO A 117 -7.08 -15.87 -5.76
CA PRO A 117 -6.04 -15.34 -4.88
C PRO A 117 -4.65 -15.54 -5.48
N ILE A 118 -3.86 -14.46 -5.51
CA ILE A 118 -2.49 -14.43 -6.04
C ILE A 118 -1.47 -13.97 -5.01
N GLY A 119 -1.91 -13.37 -3.91
CA GLY A 119 -1.01 -12.94 -2.84
C GLY A 119 -1.76 -12.72 -1.53
N ARG A 120 -1.03 -12.84 -0.43
CA ARG A 120 -1.57 -12.68 0.92
C ARG A 120 -0.55 -11.98 1.83
N CYS A 121 -1.06 -11.10 2.68
CA CYS A 121 -0.27 -10.44 3.71
C CYS A 121 -1.02 -10.43 5.04
N ILE A 122 -0.29 -10.64 6.15
CA ILE A 122 -0.85 -10.65 7.51
C ILE A 122 -0.03 -9.74 8.39
N ALA A 123 -0.72 -8.86 9.15
CA ALA A 123 -0.11 -8.04 10.18
C ALA A 123 -0.78 -8.33 11.53
N ASN A 124 0.03 -8.64 12.54
CA ASN A 124 -0.42 -8.81 13.93
C ASN A 124 0.13 -7.66 14.77
N PHE A 125 -0.74 -6.98 15.50
CA PHE A 125 -0.38 -5.87 16.38
C PHE A 125 -0.24 -6.41 17.82
N VAL A 126 0.98 -6.54 18.30
CA VAL A 126 1.34 -7.13 19.61
C VAL A 126 1.78 -6.08 20.61
#